data_e9050e9a63b67844da2fd8efc1346dd4
#
_entry.id   e9050e9a63b67844da2fd8efc1346dd4
#
_cell.length_a   1.000
_cell.length_b   1.000
_cell.length_c   1.000
_cell.angle_alpha   90.00
_cell.angle_beta   90.00
_cell.angle_gamma   90.00
#
_symmetry.space_group_name_H-M   'P 1'
#
loop_
_entity.id
_entity.type
_entity.pdbx_description
1 polymer ?
#
loop_
_entity_poly.entity_id
_entity_poly.type
_entity_poly.pdbx_seq_one_letter_code
_entity_poly.pdbx_strand_id
1 'polypeptide(L)'
;MWARGRSCKVLLPVLCLVFLFSCQTMSGIYAPAGPPQAAKKGPSIALVLGGGAAKGFAHVGVIRVLEQEKIPLSMIVGTSVGSLIGGLYAANPDSFQLEWLAFKIERSDILDFSIAYSRMGPVQGARMESFIEQQAKVKTVEETKIPFCPVATDLNTGETVTLEKGSLAKAIHASSAIPGIFVPVTFGHRTLVDGGVTDNLACDIARARGADIVIAVSLEKDVRDYQIDSVIDVIGQSINIMMREASKEKMKGVDVLIEPDTKGVSMFDFSQKKPLMEEGMKAARKALPRIRELMSRYR
;
A
#
# COMPACT_ATOMS: atom_id res chain seq x y z
N MET A 1 -36.41 0.45 78.93
CA MET A 1 -37.65 -0.27 78.57
C MET A 1 -37.39 -0.95 77.26
N TRP A 2 -37.03 -2.17 77.27
CA TRP A 2 -37.70 -3.41 76.82
C TRP A 2 -38.18 -3.28 75.35
N ALA A 3 -37.91 -4.17 74.37
CA ALA A 3 -37.77 -5.62 74.33
C ALA A 3 -37.03 -6.06 73.06
N ARG A 4 -36.17 -7.00 73.08
CA ARG A 4 -36.26 -8.44 72.70
C ARG A 4 -36.98 -8.67 71.35
N GLY A 5 -36.26 -9.12 70.28
CA GLY A 5 -36.09 -10.50 70.09
C GLY A 5 -36.16 -10.95 68.64
N ARG A 6 -35.39 -11.95 68.39
CA ARG A 6 -35.47 -13.14 67.54
C ARG A 6 -34.57 -13.15 66.32
N SER A 7 -33.57 -13.98 66.50
CA SER A 7 -32.76 -14.57 65.44
C SER A 7 -33.61 -15.39 64.45
N CYS A 8 -33.37 -15.17 63.17
CA CYS A 8 -33.74 -16.13 62.15
C CYS A 8 -32.51 -16.43 61.35
N LYS A 9 -31.97 -17.60 61.57
CA LYS A 9 -30.89 -18.18 60.77
C LYS A 9 -31.50 -18.66 59.47
N VAL A 10 -31.16 -18.01 58.34
CA VAL A 10 -31.43 -18.55 57.01
C VAL A 10 -30.10 -18.99 56.44
N LEU A 11 -29.98 -20.32 56.31
CA LEU A 11 -28.91 -20.94 55.51
C LEU A 11 -29.08 -20.53 54.06
N LEU A 12 -28.07 -19.85 53.50
CA LEU A 12 -27.92 -19.70 52.05
C LEU A 12 -26.98 -20.79 51.53
N PRO A 13 -27.37 -21.53 50.51
CA PRO A 13 -26.44 -22.47 49.87
C PRO A 13 -25.45 -21.68 49.01
N VAL A 14 -24.16 -21.97 49.18
CA VAL A 14 -23.06 -21.47 48.37
C VAL A 14 -23.19 -22.14 46.98
N LEU A 15 -23.67 -21.36 46.01
CA LEU A 15 -23.68 -21.75 44.62
C LEU A 15 -22.30 -21.42 44.03
N CYS A 16 -21.43 -22.45 43.93
CA CYS A 16 -20.17 -22.33 43.18
C CYS A 16 -20.48 -22.15 41.71
N LEU A 17 -20.43 -20.89 41.24
CA LEU A 17 -20.38 -20.55 39.84
C LEU A 17 -18.94 -20.78 39.34
N VAL A 18 -18.74 -21.91 38.69
CA VAL A 18 -17.51 -22.20 37.92
C VAL A 18 -17.56 -21.33 36.67
N PHE A 19 -16.83 -20.20 36.68
CA PHE A 19 -16.54 -19.45 35.48
C PHE A 19 -15.57 -20.26 34.60
N LEU A 20 -16.13 -20.96 33.62
CA LEU A 20 -15.36 -21.46 32.50
C LEU A 20 -14.91 -20.25 31.67
N PHE A 21 -13.68 -19.80 31.88
CA PHE A 21 -12.99 -18.91 30.96
C PHE A 21 -12.80 -19.65 29.63
N SER A 22 -13.73 -19.45 28.71
CA SER A 22 -13.52 -19.79 27.32
C SER A 22 -12.45 -18.87 26.78
N CYS A 23 -11.21 -19.39 26.63
CA CYS A 23 -10.20 -18.76 25.78
C CYS A 23 -10.72 -18.77 24.34
N GLN A 24 -11.44 -17.72 23.94
CA GLN A 24 -11.61 -17.41 22.54
C GLN A 24 -10.27 -16.87 22.04
N THR A 25 -9.49 -17.75 21.42
CA THR A 25 -8.39 -17.36 20.55
C THR A 25 -8.97 -16.44 19.47
N MET A 26 -8.57 -15.17 19.52
CA MET A 26 -8.83 -14.23 18.43
C MET A 26 -8.05 -14.71 17.20
N SER A 27 -8.66 -15.59 16.41
CA SER A 27 -8.22 -15.84 15.05
C SER A 27 -8.47 -14.58 14.24
N GLY A 28 -7.39 -13.92 13.87
CA GLY A 28 -7.41 -12.80 12.93
C GLY A 28 -8.23 -13.21 11.70
N ILE A 29 -9.12 -12.32 11.27
CA ILE A 29 -9.96 -12.50 10.09
C ILE A 29 -9.05 -12.37 8.85
N TYR A 30 -8.26 -13.40 8.58
CA TYR A 30 -7.76 -13.63 7.24
C TYR A 30 -8.93 -14.19 6.44
N ALA A 31 -9.39 -13.43 5.44
CA ALA A 31 -10.32 -14.00 4.48
C ALA A 31 -9.70 -15.29 3.92
N PRO A 32 -10.46 -16.39 3.82
CA PRO A 32 -9.92 -17.64 3.28
C PRO A 32 -9.38 -17.36 1.86
N ALA A 33 -8.19 -17.90 1.59
CA ALA A 33 -7.60 -17.88 0.27
C ALA A 33 -8.64 -18.37 -0.74
N GLY A 34 -8.82 -17.60 -1.83
CA GLY A 34 -9.72 -17.99 -2.90
C GLY A 34 -9.35 -19.36 -3.47
N PRO A 35 -10.24 -20.00 -4.25
CA PRO A 35 -10.04 -21.34 -4.76
C PRO A 35 -8.68 -21.45 -5.48
N PRO A 36 -7.99 -22.60 -5.37
CA PRO A 36 -6.66 -22.77 -5.96
C PRO A 36 -6.74 -22.50 -7.46
N GLN A 37 -6.03 -21.47 -7.90
CA GLN A 37 -5.86 -21.19 -9.33
C GLN A 37 -5.16 -22.41 -9.96
N ALA A 38 -5.69 -22.86 -11.11
CA ALA A 38 -5.10 -23.94 -11.89
C ALA A 38 -3.58 -23.74 -12.02
N ALA A 39 -2.81 -24.80 -11.79
CA ALA A 39 -1.36 -24.81 -11.74
C ALA A 39 -0.76 -24.05 -12.93
N LYS A 40 -0.31 -22.83 -12.72
CA LYS A 40 0.47 -22.07 -13.70
C LYS A 40 1.84 -22.74 -13.80
N LYS A 41 2.29 -23.04 -15.02
CA LYS A 41 3.68 -23.46 -15.25
C LYS A 41 4.61 -22.30 -14.91
N GLY A 42 5.24 -22.32 -13.75
CA GLY A 42 6.21 -21.33 -13.29
C GLY A 42 5.85 -20.69 -11.94
N PRO A 43 6.80 -19.94 -11.34
CA PRO A 43 6.60 -19.33 -10.03
C PRO A 43 5.54 -18.22 -10.03
N SER A 44 4.85 -18.07 -8.91
CA SER A 44 4.03 -16.90 -8.63
C SER A 44 4.93 -15.72 -8.27
N ILE A 45 4.95 -14.69 -9.12
CA ILE A 45 5.80 -13.50 -8.93
C ILE A 45 4.94 -12.31 -8.51
N ALA A 46 5.23 -11.77 -7.32
CA ALA A 46 4.63 -10.53 -6.85
C ALA A 46 5.56 -9.34 -7.13
N LEU A 47 4.96 -8.25 -7.63
CA LEU A 47 5.60 -6.94 -7.69
C LEU A 47 5.05 -6.07 -6.57
N VAL A 48 5.92 -5.67 -5.63
CA VAL A 48 5.59 -4.78 -4.52
C VAL A 48 6.13 -3.40 -4.82
N LEU A 49 5.24 -2.41 -4.87
CA LEU A 49 5.57 -1.02 -5.20
C LEU A 49 5.38 -0.14 -3.98
N GLY A 50 6.46 0.41 -3.46
CA GLY A 50 6.43 1.29 -2.30
C GLY A 50 5.92 2.71 -2.59
N GLY A 51 5.58 3.44 -1.53
CA GLY A 51 5.24 4.85 -1.58
C GLY A 51 6.45 5.74 -1.84
N GLY A 52 6.20 7.03 -2.12
CA GLY A 52 7.25 8.00 -2.39
C GLY A 52 6.78 9.22 -3.20
N ALA A 53 5.48 9.43 -3.32
CA ALA A 53 4.84 10.56 -4.02
C ALA A 53 5.40 10.75 -5.46
N ALA A 54 5.89 11.93 -5.85
CA ALA A 54 6.40 12.20 -7.20
C ALA A 54 7.54 11.26 -7.64
N LYS A 55 8.30 10.68 -6.70
CA LYS A 55 9.32 9.67 -7.03
C LYS A 55 8.74 8.41 -7.69
N GLY A 56 7.42 8.22 -7.59
CA GLY A 56 6.68 7.11 -8.21
C GLY A 56 6.84 6.99 -9.72
N PHE A 57 7.25 8.04 -10.42
CA PHE A 57 7.58 7.92 -11.85
C PHE A 57 8.67 6.87 -12.11
N ALA A 58 9.53 6.55 -11.16
CA ALA A 58 10.50 5.48 -11.28
C ALA A 58 9.84 4.09 -11.38
N HIS A 59 8.68 3.87 -10.75
CA HIS A 59 7.94 2.62 -10.89
C HIS A 59 7.53 2.34 -12.34
N VAL A 60 7.18 3.40 -13.11
CA VAL A 60 6.83 3.26 -14.52
C VAL A 60 8.01 2.67 -15.31
N GLY A 61 9.22 3.19 -15.08
CA GLY A 61 10.44 2.68 -15.69
C GLY A 61 10.73 1.23 -15.30
N VAL A 62 10.52 0.86 -14.03
CA VAL A 62 10.67 -0.54 -13.57
C VAL A 62 9.68 -1.45 -14.27
N ILE A 63 8.39 -1.12 -14.27
CA ILE A 63 7.33 -1.91 -14.90
C ILE A 63 7.61 -2.10 -16.39
N ARG A 64 8.05 -1.03 -17.08
CA ARG A 64 8.42 -1.10 -18.50
C ARG A 64 9.49 -2.16 -18.78
N VAL A 65 10.55 -2.21 -17.99
CA VAL A 65 11.61 -3.21 -18.15
C VAL A 65 11.08 -4.61 -17.84
N LEU A 66 10.33 -4.80 -16.76
CA LEU A 66 9.79 -6.12 -16.42
C LEU A 66 8.87 -6.65 -17.51
N GLU A 67 8.02 -5.78 -18.10
CA GLU A 67 7.14 -6.18 -19.22
C GLU A 67 7.93 -6.51 -20.49
N GLN A 68 8.89 -5.64 -20.88
CA GLN A 68 9.76 -5.90 -22.05
C GLN A 68 10.52 -7.22 -21.94
N GLU A 69 10.96 -7.56 -20.73
CA GLU A 69 11.67 -8.80 -20.41
C GLU A 69 10.72 -9.98 -20.14
N LYS A 70 9.42 -9.77 -20.34
CA LYS A 70 8.37 -10.80 -20.20
C LYS A 70 8.38 -11.49 -18.82
N ILE A 71 8.66 -10.74 -17.76
CA ILE A 71 8.55 -11.23 -16.38
C ILE A 71 7.07 -11.39 -16.04
N PRO A 72 6.57 -12.62 -15.77
CA PRO A 72 5.14 -12.86 -15.58
C PRO A 72 4.73 -12.45 -14.16
N LEU A 73 4.08 -11.30 -14.03
CA LEU A 73 3.57 -10.84 -12.74
C LEU A 73 2.25 -11.55 -12.41
N SER A 74 2.19 -12.21 -11.25
CA SER A 74 1.00 -12.90 -10.75
C SER A 74 0.14 -12.04 -9.86
N MET A 75 0.72 -11.01 -9.23
CA MET A 75 0.03 -10.02 -8.42
C MET A 75 0.87 -8.75 -8.30
N ILE A 76 0.17 -7.65 -7.95
CA ILE A 76 0.80 -6.38 -7.62
C ILE A 76 0.29 -5.95 -6.24
N VAL A 77 1.21 -5.60 -5.35
CA VAL A 77 0.91 -4.97 -4.06
C VAL A 77 1.43 -3.54 -4.12
N GLY A 78 0.59 -2.58 -3.80
CA GLY A 78 0.96 -1.18 -3.94
C GLY A 78 0.64 -0.35 -2.70
N THR A 79 1.55 0.55 -2.32
CA THR A 79 1.35 1.52 -1.25
C THR A 79 1.51 2.94 -1.82
N SER A 80 0.57 3.84 -1.51
CA SER A 80 0.64 5.25 -1.92
C SER A 80 0.78 5.40 -3.44
N VAL A 81 1.78 6.12 -3.94
CA VAL A 81 2.05 6.22 -5.38
C VAL A 81 2.28 4.85 -6.03
N GLY A 82 2.82 3.88 -5.29
CA GLY A 82 2.93 2.50 -5.76
C GLY A 82 1.56 1.86 -6.01
N SER A 83 0.55 2.24 -5.23
CA SER A 83 -0.85 1.86 -5.45
C SER A 83 -1.41 2.54 -6.71
N LEU A 84 -1.14 3.81 -6.92
CA LEU A 84 -1.58 4.52 -8.12
C LEU A 84 -1.00 3.90 -9.40
N ILE A 85 0.31 3.79 -9.48
CA ILE A 85 1.00 3.25 -10.65
C ILE A 85 0.70 1.76 -10.84
N GLY A 86 0.77 0.98 -9.75
CA GLY A 86 0.48 -0.46 -9.76
C GLY A 86 -0.96 -0.77 -10.13
N GLY A 87 -1.93 0.00 -9.62
CA GLY A 87 -3.34 -0.17 -9.90
C GLY A 87 -3.71 0.16 -11.35
N LEU A 88 -3.17 1.26 -11.89
CA LEU A 88 -3.36 1.62 -13.30
C LEU A 88 -2.78 0.55 -14.23
N TYR A 89 -1.60 0.04 -13.92
CA TYR A 89 -1.00 -1.05 -14.69
C TYR A 89 -1.76 -2.38 -14.51
N ALA A 90 -2.18 -2.72 -13.30
CA ALA A 90 -2.96 -3.93 -13.05
C ALA A 90 -4.30 -3.93 -13.80
N ALA A 91 -4.94 -2.77 -13.88
CA ALA A 91 -6.18 -2.57 -14.64
C ALA A 91 -5.97 -2.71 -16.15
N ASN A 92 -4.88 -2.22 -16.67
CA ASN A 92 -4.51 -2.34 -18.09
C ASN A 92 -2.99 -2.58 -18.23
N PRO A 93 -2.54 -3.85 -18.26
CA PRO A 93 -1.12 -4.21 -18.38
C PRO A 93 -0.55 -3.84 -19.76
N ASP A 94 -0.16 -2.59 -19.90
CA ASP A 94 0.45 -1.99 -21.07
C ASP A 94 1.39 -0.86 -20.59
N SER A 95 2.67 -1.17 -20.53
CA SER A 95 3.68 -0.25 -19.99
C SER A 95 3.88 0.98 -20.88
N PHE A 96 3.57 0.91 -22.17
CA PHE A 96 3.63 2.05 -23.07
C PHE A 96 2.50 3.04 -22.77
N GLN A 97 1.28 2.55 -22.58
CA GLN A 97 0.16 3.38 -22.16
C GLN A 97 0.38 3.98 -20.77
N LEU A 98 0.94 3.21 -19.84
CA LEU A 98 1.28 3.69 -18.50
C LEU A 98 2.30 4.83 -18.56
N GLU A 99 3.34 4.69 -19.37
CA GLU A 99 4.37 5.73 -19.58
C GLU A 99 3.75 7.00 -20.20
N TRP A 100 2.90 6.84 -21.22
CA TRP A 100 2.18 7.95 -21.83
C TRP A 100 1.31 8.70 -20.82
N LEU A 101 0.62 7.95 -19.96
CA LEU A 101 -0.20 8.50 -18.90
C LEU A 101 0.64 9.28 -17.88
N ALA A 102 1.78 8.70 -17.48
CA ALA A 102 2.71 9.33 -16.55
C ALA A 102 3.31 10.63 -17.10
N PHE A 103 3.53 10.75 -18.41
CA PHE A 103 3.94 12.01 -19.01
C PHE A 103 2.84 13.08 -19.00
N LYS A 104 1.59 12.69 -19.14
CA LYS A 104 0.43 13.60 -19.18
C LYS A 104 -0.02 14.09 -17.82
N ILE A 105 0.13 13.27 -16.79
CA ILE A 105 -0.38 13.58 -15.45
C ILE A 105 0.24 14.85 -14.90
N GLU A 106 -0.58 15.80 -14.49
CA GLU A 106 -0.16 17.03 -13.84
C GLU A 106 -0.43 16.96 -12.33
N ARG A 107 0.27 17.81 -11.58
CA ARG A 107 0.04 17.91 -10.12
C ARG A 107 -1.42 18.21 -9.79
N SER A 108 -2.08 19.01 -10.61
CA SER A 108 -3.48 19.39 -10.47
C SER A 108 -4.46 18.23 -10.69
N ASP A 109 -4.06 17.16 -11.37
CA ASP A 109 -4.91 15.97 -11.56
C ASP A 109 -4.97 15.11 -10.30
N ILE A 110 -3.98 15.25 -9.42
CA ILE A 110 -3.86 14.47 -8.19
C ILE A 110 -4.23 15.30 -6.96
N LEU A 111 -3.82 16.58 -6.92
CA LEU A 111 -3.94 17.44 -5.75
C LEU A 111 -4.98 18.53 -5.98
N ASP A 112 -6.18 18.31 -5.47
CA ASP A 112 -7.29 19.28 -5.44
C ASP A 112 -7.25 20.11 -4.16
N PHE A 113 -6.31 21.05 -4.09
CA PHE A 113 -6.19 21.92 -2.91
C PHE A 113 -7.47 22.74 -2.66
N SER A 114 -8.04 22.59 -1.49
CA SER A 114 -9.18 23.40 -1.02
C SER A 114 -9.01 23.77 0.45
N ILE A 115 -8.61 25.00 0.70
CA ILE A 115 -8.42 25.53 2.07
C ILE A 115 -9.76 25.73 2.78
N ALA A 116 -10.87 25.80 2.03
CA ALA A 116 -12.16 26.29 2.54
C ALA A 116 -13.00 25.23 3.27
N TYR A 117 -12.77 23.93 3.11
CA TYR A 117 -13.77 22.93 3.47
C TYR A 117 -13.36 21.79 4.40
N SER A 118 -12.09 21.65 4.77
CA SER A 118 -11.70 20.56 5.67
C SER A 118 -10.70 20.97 6.75
N ARG A 119 -11.03 20.60 8.00
CA ARG A 119 -10.09 20.69 9.13
C ARG A 119 -9.10 19.52 9.16
N MET A 120 -9.28 18.50 8.31
CA MET A 120 -8.51 17.25 8.34
C MET A 120 -7.44 17.15 7.25
N GLY A 121 -7.43 18.08 6.29
CA GLY A 121 -6.44 18.14 5.23
C GLY A 121 -6.85 19.11 4.11
N PRO A 122 -5.87 19.72 3.42
CA PRO A 122 -6.13 20.67 2.33
C PRO A 122 -6.52 20.00 1.00
N VAL A 123 -6.33 18.68 0.84
CA VAL A 123 -6.59 17.94 -0.40
C VAL A 123 -7.72 16.93 -0.18
N GLN A 124 -8.79 17.03 -0.99
CA GLN A 124 -9.95 16.14 -0.90
C GLN A 124 -9.74 14.81 -1.61
N GLY A 125 -8.91 14.78 -2.67
CA GLY A 125 -8.62 13.60 -3.49
C GLY A 125 -9.67 13.27 -4.53
N ALA A 126 -10.70 14.09 -4.71
CA ALA A 126 -11.74 13.86 -5.71
C ALA A 126 -11.19 13.91 -7.14
N ARG A 127 -10.19 14.73 -7.42
CA ARG A 127 -9.52 14.78 -8.71
C ARG A 127 -8.73 13.52 -8.98
N MET A 128 -8.02 12.99 -7.98
CA MET A 128 -7.32 11.72 -8.09
C MET A 128 -8.29 10.59 -8.42
N GLU A 129 -9.42 10.48 -7.71
CA GLU A 129 -10.44 9.48 -8.00
C GLU A 129 -10.96 9.62 -9.43
N SER A 130 -11.35 10.83 -9.83
CA SER A 130 -11.83 11.10 -11.21
C SER A 130 -10.78 10.76 -12.27
N PHE A 131 -9.51 11.07 -12.03
CA PHE A 131 -8.41 10.71 -12.92
C PHE A 131 -8.29 9.19 -13.07
N ILE A 132 -8.31 8.46 -11.96
CA ILE A 132 -8.21 6.99 -11.97
C ILE A 132 -9.42 6.39 -12.71
N GLU A 133 -10.64 6.85 -12.44
CA GLU A 133 -11.86 6.37 -13.10
C GLU A 133 -11.83 6.55 -14.63
N GLN A 134 -11.26 7.67 -15.09
CA GLN A 134 -11.10 7.95 -16.52
C GLN A 134 -10.05 7.08 -17.20
N GLN A 135 -8.98 6.71 -16.47
CA GLN A 135 -7.82 6.05 -17.08
C GLN A 135 -7.80 4.53 -16.90
N ALA A 136 -8.37 4.00 -15.82
CA ALA A 136 -8.22 2.57 -15.46
C ALA A 136 -9.03 1.59 -16.35
N LYS A 137 -10.06 2.05 -17.04
CA LYS A 137 -10.99 1.21 -17.87
C LYS A 137 -11.74 0.11 -17.08
N VAL A 138 -11.51 0.00 -15.78
CA VAL A 138 -12.24 -0.88 -14.84
C VAL A 138 -12.66 -0.06 -13.64
N LYS A 139 -13.73 -0.48 -12.95
CA LYS A 139 -14.30 0.30 -11.83
C LYS A 139 -13.89 -0.23 -10.46
N THR A 140 -13.66 -1.52 -10.37
CA THR A 140 -13.40 -2.17 -9.10
C THR A 140 -12.03 -2.85 -9.09
N VAL A 141 -11.51 -3.09 -7.89
CA VAL A 141 -10.22 -3.76 -7.70
C VAL A 141 -10.26 -5.18 -8.24
N GLU A 142 -11.39 -5.87 -8.07
CA GLU A 142 -11.59 -7.25 -8.52
C GLU A 142 -11.60 -7.40 -10.06
N GLU A 143 -11.88 -6.31 -10.79
CA GLU A 143 -11.88 -6.31 -12.26
C GLU A 143 -10.49 -6.13 -12.86
N THR A 144 -9.45 -5.89 -12.05
CA THR A 144 -8.09 -5.72 -12.56
C THR A 144 -7.56 -7.00 -13.21
N LYS A 145 -6.87 -6.87 -14.35
CA LYS A 145 -6.35 -8.01 -15.12
C LYS A 145 -5.22 -8.75 -14.40
N ILE A 146 -4.43 -8.03 -13.60
CA ILE A 146 -3.45 -8.61 -12.68
C ILE A 146 -4.05 -8.42 -11.28
N PRO A 147 -4.15 -9.48 -10.44
CA PRO A 147 -4.57 -9.36 -9.05
C PRO A 147 -3.86 -8.19 -8.34
N PHE A 148 -4.62 -7.27 -7.79
CA PHE A 148 -4.09 -6.04 -7.22
C PHE A 148 -4.50 -5.88 -5.76
N CYS A 149 -3.56 -5.44 -4.94
CA CYS A 149 -3.71 -5.28 -3.50
C CYS A 149 -3.22 -3.89 -3.06
N PRO A 150 -4.08 -2.86 -3.09
CA PRO A 150 -3.77 -1.57 -2.47
C PRO A 150 -3.65 -1.71 -0.97
N VAL A 151 -2.62 -1.07 -0.39
CA VAL A 151 -2.35 -1.10 1.05
C VAL A 151 -2.67 0.26 1.66
N ALA A 152 -3.43 0.28 2.74
CA ALA A 152 -3.79 1.47 3.50
C ALA A 152 -3.58 1.23 5.01
N THR A 153 -3.67 2.29 5.81
CA THR A 153 -3.63 2.22 7.27
C THR A 153 -4.99 2.64 7.84
N ASP A 154 -5.56 1.84 8.73
CA ASP A 154 -6.74 2.23 9.50
C ASP A 154 -6.32 3.21 10.60
N LEU A 155 -6.82 4.44 10.50
CA LEU A 155 -6.44 5.52 11.42
C LEU A 155 -6.95 5.29 12.86
N ASN A 156 -8.01 4.50 13.02
CA ASN A 156 -8.60 4.24 14.33
C ASN A 156 -7.89 3.11 15.09
N THR A 157 -7.34 2.12 14.38
CA THR A 157 -6.73 0.93 15.00
C THR A 157 -5.22 0.86 14.83
N GLY A 158 -4.66 1.58 13.83
CA GLY A 158 -3.26 1.46 13.43
C GLY A 158 -2.95 0.17 12.65
N GLU A 159 -3.97 -0.56 12.23
CA GLU A 159 -3.79 -1.78 11.44
C GLU A 159 -3.45 -1.48 9.98
N THR A 160 -2.56 -2.26 9.38
CA THR A 160 -2.38 -2.33 7.93
C THR A 160 -3.59 -3.01 7.30
N VAL A 161 -4.21 -2.38 6.31
CA VAL A 161 -5.44 -2.86 5.64
C VAL A 161 -5.17 -3.06 4.16
N THR A 162 -5.65 -4.17 3.60
CA THR A 162 -5.63 -4.45 2.16
C THR A 162 -7.01 -4.23 1.56
N LEU A 163 -7.07 -3.51 0.43
CA LEU A 163 -8.32 -3.06 -0.19
C LEU A 163 -8.55 -3.81 -1.51
N GLU A 164 -8.81 -5.10 -1.44
CA GLU A 164 -8.90 -5.99 -2.60
C GLU A 164 -10.28 -6.03 -3.27
N LYS A 165 -11.24 -5.26 -2.76
CA LYS A 165 -12.63 -5.22 -3.25
C LYS A 165 -13.18 -3.80 -3.24
N GLY A 166 -14.11 -3.54 -4.16
CA GLY A 166 -14.81 -2.26 -4.28
C GLY A 166 -14.13 -1.28 -5.23
N SER A 167 -14.48 0.00 -5.14
CA SER A 167 -14.00 1.02 -6.07
C SER A 167 -12.46 1.07 -6.13
N LEU A 168 -11.91 0.87 -7.33
CA LEU A 168 -10.47 0.96 -7.58
C LEU A 168 -9.94 2.36 -7.28
N ALA A 169 -10.64 3.38 -7.76
CA ALA A 169 -10.26 4.77 -7.54
C ALA A 169 -10.20 5.12 -6.06
N LYS A 170 -11.25 4.75 -5.32
CA LYS A 170 -11.30 5.01 -3.87
C LYS A 170 -10.30 4.18 -3.08
N ALA A 171 -10.00 2.96 -3.49
CA ALA A 171 -8.97 2.13 -2.84
C ALA A 171 -7.56 2.70 -3.04
N ILE A 172 -7.23 3.17 -4.26
CA ILE A 172 -5.98 3.85 -4.55
C ILE A 172 -5.89 5.18 -3.78
N HIS A 173 -6.96 5.96 -3.74
CA HIS A 173 -7.01 7.20 -2.96
C HIS A 173 -6.77 6.93 -1.48
N ALA A 174 -7.44 5.95 -0.88
CA ALA A 174 -7.23 5.58 0.52
C ALA A 174 -5.78 5.17 0.81
N SER A 175 -5.18 4.39 -0.11
CA SER A 175 -3.77 4.00 -0.06
C SER A 175 -2.81 5.18 -0.16
N SER A 176 -3.23 6.30 -0.77
CA SER A 176 -2.42 7.49 -1.06
C SER A 176 -2.79 8.70 -0.20
N ALA A 177 -3.67 8.53 0.79
CA ALA A 177 -4.17 9.63 1.62
C ALA A 177 -3.15 10.01 2.71
N ILE A 178 -2.09 10.73 2.31
CA ILE A 178 -1.00 11.18 3.18
C ILE A 178 -1.56 12.03 4.34
N PRO A 179 -1.31 11.65 5.61
CA PRO A 179 -1.79 12.40 6.77
C PRO A 179 -1.32 13.87 6.75
N GLY A 180 -2.25 14.79 7.06
CA GLY A 180 -1.98 16.23 7.04
C GLY A 180 -1.97 16.87 5.64
N ILE A 181 -1.97 16.09 4.56
CA ILE A 181 -2.10 16.53 3.17
C ILE A 181 -3.49 16.21 2.64
N PHE A 182 -3.87 14.94 2.66
CA PHE A 182 -5.20 14.49 2.23
C PHE A 182 -6.16 14.37 3.41
N VAL A 183 -7.45 14.55 3.12
CA VAL A 183 -8.51 14.15 4.04
C VAL A 183 -8.54 12.63 4.14
N PRO A 184 -8.61 12.05 5.36
CA PRO A 184 -8.76 10.60 5.51
C PRO A 184 -9.97 10.05 4.77
N VAL A 185 -9.82 8.88 4.17
CA VAL A 185 -10.85 8.27 3.32
C VAL A 185 -11.72 7.31 4.11
N THR A 186 -13.04 7.52 4.09
CA THR A 186 -13.98 6.52 4.62
C THR A 186 -14.17 5.41 3.59
N PHE A 187 -13.80 4.18 3.96
CA PHE A 187 -13.95 2.98 3.13
C PHE A 187 -14.67 1.89 3.93
N GLY A 188 -15.92 1.62 3.59
CA GLY A 188 -16.81 0.84 4.45
C GLY A 188 -17.02 1.52 5.81
N HIS A 189 -16.68 0.84 6.89
CA HIS A 189 -16.75 1.36 8.27
C HIS A 189 -15.39 1.88 8.80
N ARG A 190 -14.36 1.87 7.98
CA ARG A 190 -12.99 2.27 8.35
C ARG A 190 -12.70 3.70 7.91
N THR A 191 -11.85 4.38 8.67
CA THR A 191 -11.24 5.66 8.30
C THR A 191 -9.79 5.39 7.96
N LEU A 192 -9.44 5.54 6.68
CA LEU A 192 -8.16 5.13 6.13
C LEU A 192 -7.27 6.32 5.78
N VAL A 193 -5.98 6.11 5.97
CA VAL A 193 -4.90 6.98 5.53
C VAL A 193 -3.86 6.18 4.75
N ASP A 194 -2.84 6.86 4.21
CA ASP A 194 -1.76 6.28 3.41
C ASP A 194 -1.16 5.03 4.09
N GLY A 195 -1.00 3.97 3.30
CA GLY A 195 -0.46 2.71 3.78
C GLY A 195 0.97 2.80 4.29
N GLY A 196 1.74 3.79 3.80
CA GLY A 196 3.11 4.03 4.25
C GLY A 196 3.25 4.38 5.73
N VAL A 197 2.16 4.73 6.41
CA VAL A 197 2.18 4.96 7.86
C VAL A 197 2.54 3.69 8.62
N THR A 198 2.06 2.52 8.18
CA THR A 198 2.31 1.23 8.85
C THR A 198 3.10 0.23 8.00
N ASP A 199 2.99 0.31 6.66
CA ASP A 199 3.64 -0.64 5.76
C ASP A 199 3.88 -0.05 4.38
N ASN A 200 5.02 0.62 4.21
CA ASN A 200 5.34 1.25 2.94
C ASN A 200 5.82 0.25 1.87
N LEU A 201 6.33 -0.92 2.27
CA LEU A 201 6.84 -1.94 1.36
C LEU A 201 6.30 -3.32 1.76
N ALA A 202 5.01 -3.55 1.52
CA ALA A 202 4.19 -4.63 2.05
C ALA A 202 4.54 -6.01 1.45
N CYS A 203 5.78 -6.46 1.62
CA CYS A 203 6.29 -7.73 1.08
C CYS A 203 5.74 -8.94 1.82
N ASP A 204 5.48 -8.83 3.10
CA ASP A 204 4.81 -9.84 3.92
C ASP A 204 3.40 -10.13 3.40
N ILE A 205 2.69 -9.10 2.95
CA ILE A 205 1.38 -9.24 2.31
C ILE A 205 1.48 -10.07 1.02
N ALA A 206 2.48 -9.81 0.18
CA ALA A 206 2.71 -10.60 -1.03
C ALA A 206 3.03 -12.07 -0.68
N ARG A 207 3.85 -12.33 0.33
CA ARG A 207 4.16 -13.68 0.81
C ARG A 207 2.93 -14.40 1.37
N ALA A 208 2.16 -13.73 2.20
CA ALA A 208 0.92 -14.31 2.77
C ALA A 208 -0.10 -14.70 1.69
N ARG A 209 -0.01 -14.11 0.49
CA ARG A 209 -0.83 -14.45 -0.68
C ARG A 209 -0.20 -15.49 -1.60
N GLY A 210 0.88 -16.14 -1.17
CA GLY A 210 1.49 -17.26 -1.87
C GLY A 210 2.41 -16.85 -3.02
N ALA A 211 3.05 -15.68 -2.95
CA ALA A 211 4.11 -15.33 -3.89
C ALA A 211 5.36 -16.19 -3.64
N ASP A 212 5.83 -16.90 -4.67
CA ASP A 212 7.08 -17.65 -4.65
C ASP A 212 8.29 -16.72 -4.76
N ILE A 213 8.16 -15.65 -5.55
CA ILE A 213 9.19 -14.63 -5.74
C ILE A 213 8.57 -13.25 -5.46
N VAL A 214 9.19 -12.49 -4.57
CA VAL A 214 8.81 -11.10 -4.25
C VAL A 214 9.86 -10.15 -4.80
N ILE A 215 9.46 -9.37 -5.81
CA ILE A 215 10.23 -8.26 -6.37
C ILE A 215 9.68 -6.98 -5.74
N ALA A 216 10.49 -6.29 -4.95
CA ALA A 216 10.10 -5.04 -4.31
C ALA A 216 10.82 -3.85 -4.92
N VAL A 217 10.09 -2.74 -5.09
CA VAL A 217 10.64 -1.47 -5.57
C VAL A 217 10.53 -0.44 -4.45
N SER A 218 11.66 -0.08 -3.87
CA SER A 218 11.77 0.96 -2.84
C SER A 218 12.20 2.28 -3.46
N LEU A 219 11.45 3.34 -3.15
CA LEU A 219 11.79 4.72 -3.54
C LEU A 219 12.46 5.48 -2.38
N GLU A 220 12.62 4.80 -1.26
CA GLU A 220 13.22 5.35 -0.05
C GLU A 220 14.74 5.21 -0.14
N LYS A 221 15.43 6.31 -0.37
CA LYS A 221 16.88 6.39 -0.18
C LYS A 221 17.22 7.24 1.04
N ASP A 222 18.34 7.86 1.06
CA ASP A 222 18.87 8.57 2.20
C ASP A 222 17.98 9.75 2.61
N VAL A 223 17.60 9.82 3.87
CA VAL A 223 16.82 10.94 4.44
C VAL A 223 17.67 12.19 4.70
N ARG A 224 19.00 12.09 4.55
CA ARG A 224 19.94 13.16 4.91
C ARG A 224 20.03 14.30 3.91
N ASP A 225 19.63 14.07 2.67
CA ASP A 225 19.76 15.04 1.57
C ASP A 225 18.45 15.80 1.29
N TYR A 226 17.52 15.85 2.25
CA TYR A 226 16.23 16.52 2.08
C TYR A 226 16.34 17.99 2.53
N GLN A 227 15.99 18.93 1.63
CA GLN A 227 15.89 20.35 1.99
C GLN A 227 14.55 20.62 2.69
N ILE A 228 14.61 21.34 3.81
CA ILE A 228 13.44 21.64 4.64
C ILE A 228 13.28 23.15 4.70
N ASP A 229 12.40 23.69 3.85
CA ASP A 229 12.18 25.13 3.70
C ASP A 229 10.74 25.53 4.09
N SER A 230 9.86 24.56 4.31
CA SER A 230 8.45 24.78 4.63
C SER A 230 7.87 23.75 5.62
N VAL A 231 6.71 24.07 6.20
CA VAL A 231 5.96 23.12 7.06
C VAL A 231 5.60 21.84 6.28
N ILE A 232 5.32 21.96 4.99
CA ILE A 232 5.02 20.81 4.13
C ILE A 232 6.26 19.91 4.01
N ASP A 233 7.47 20.49 3.92
CA ASP A 233 8.71 19.72 3.87
C ASP A 233 8.98 19.02 5.21
N VAL A 234 8.70 19.66 6.34
CA VAL A 234 8.78 19.02 7.67
C VAL A 234 7.86 17.81 7.74
N ILE A 235 6.59 17.95 7.31
CA ILE A 235 5.63 16.85 7.27
C ILE A 235 6.13 15.75 6.33
N GLY A 236 6.53 16.11 5.11
CA GLY A 236 7.04 15.17 4.11
C GLY A 236 8.25 14.38 4.60
N GLN A 237 9.21 15.06 5.20
CA GLN A 237 10.42 14.42 5.73
C GLN A 237 10.11 13.52 6.94
N SER A 238 9.20 13.94 7.81
CA SER A 238 8.77 13.12 8.95
C SER A 238 8.11 11.83 8.47
N ILE A 239 7.26 11.92 7.44
CA ILE A 239 6.63 10.76 6.80
C ILE A 239 7.68 9.86 6.16
N ASN A 240 8.65 10.42 5.41
CA ASN A 240 9.76 9.64 4.84
C ASN A 240 10.52 8.83 5.90
N ILE A 241 10.83 9.45 7.04
CA ILE A 241 11.52 8.77 8.14
C ILE A 241 10.65 7.64 8.70
N MET A 242 9.36 7.90 8.93
CA MET A 242 8.42 6.89 9.44
C MET A 242 8.27 5.71 8.47
N MET A 243 8.07 5.98 7.19
CA MET A 243 7.95 4.97 6.13
C MET A 243 9.20 4.09 6.07
N ARG A 244 10.38 4.69 6.11
CA ARG A 244 11.65 3.98 6.11
C ARG A 244 11.82 3.06 7.32
N GLU A 245 11.49 3.55 8.52
CA GLU A 245 11.57 2.72 9.72
C GLU A 245 10.58 1.56 9.67
N ALA A 246 9.34 1.79 9.21
CA ALA A 246 8.34 0.75 9.03
C ALA A 246 8.76 -0.31 7.99
N SER A 247 9.48 0.09 6.93
CA SER A 247 9.91 -0.83 5.85
C SER A 247 11.06 -1.74 6.25
N LYS A 248 11.91 -1.37 7.23
CA LYS A 248 13.14 -2.11 7.57
C LYS A 248 12.91 -3.59 7.89
N GLU A 249 11.91 -3.89 8.70
CA GLU A 249 11.58 -5.27 9.07
C GLU A 249 10.92 -6.03 7.91
N LYS A 250 10.11 -5.34 7.11
CA LYS A 250 9.35 -5.89 5.98
C LYS A 250 10.26 -6.30 4.80
N MET A 251 11.39 -5.61 4.63
CA MET A 251 12.38 -5.94 3.60
C MET A 251 13.03 -7.31 3.78
N LYS A 252 12.96 -7.93 4.96
CA LYS A 252 13.51 -9.27 5.20
C LYS A 252 12.87 -10.38 4.35
N GLY A 253 11.66 -10.15 3.82
CA GLY A 253 10.93 -11.10 2.96
C GLY A 253 11.15 -10.92 1.45
N VAL A 254 12.06 -10.04 1.03
CA VAL A 254 12.29 -9.67 -0.36
C VAL A 254 13.32 -10.59 -1.01
N ASP A 255 13.02 -11.12 -2.21
CA ASP A 255 13.99 -11.89 -3.00
C ASP A 255 14.83 -10.99 -3.92
N VAL A 256 14.21 -9.94 -4.44
CA VAL A 256 14.83 -8.95 -5.31
C VAL A 256 14.38 -7.55 -4.89
N LEU A 257 15.30 -6.74 -4.40
CA LEU A 257 15.06 -5.33 -4.11
C LEU A 257 15.59 -4.47 -5.28
N ILE A 258 14.70 -3.64 -5.83
CA ILE A 258 15.01 -2.67 -6.87
C ILE A 258 14.95 -1.28 -6.23
N GLU A 259 16.05 -0.56 -6.30
CA GLU A 259 16.18 0.77 -5.70
C GLU A 259 16.62 1.78 -6.78
N PRO A 260 15.68 2.45 -7.47
CA PRO A 260 15.97 3.55 -8.38
C PRO A 260 16.68 4.68 -7.65
N ASP A 261 17.55 5.42 -8.34
CA ASP A 261 18.16 6.61 -7.76
C ASP A 261 17.20 7.80 -7.80
N THR A 262 16.66 8.15 -6.64
CA THR A 262 15.70 9.26 -6.48
C THR A 262 16.28 10.43 -5.67
N LYS A 263 17.62 10.50 -5.55
CA LYS A 263 18.29 11.55 -4.77
C LYS A 263 17.98 12.95 -5.31
N GLY A 264 17.81 13.89 -4.38
CA GLY A 264 17.55 15.28 -4.70
C GLY A 264 16.16 15.58 -5.26
N VAL A 265 15.29 14.57 -5.42
CA VAL A 265 13.92 14.78 -5.89
C VAL A 265 12.98 14.96 -4.71
N SER A 266 12.30 16.11 -4.65
CA SER A 266 11.25 16.37 -3.66
C SER A 266 10.02 15.50 -3.91
N MET A 267 9.30 15.14 -2.85
CA MET A 267 8.04 14.37 -2.94
C MET A 267 6.98 15.06 -3.82
N PHE A 268 7.05 16.37 -4.00
CA PHE A 268 6.07 17.16 -4.76
C PHE A 268 6.62 17.73 -6.06
N ASP A 269 7.81 17.29 -6.50
CA ASP A 269 8.42 17.72 -7.76
C ASP A 269 8.00 16.82 -8.92
N PHE A 270 6.95 17.20 -9.61
CA PHE A 270 6.43 16.51 -10.80
C PHE A 270 7.22 16.85 -12.08
N SER A 271 8.26 17.67 -12.02
CA SER A 271 9.08 18.04 -13.21
C SER A 271 10.06 16.92 -13.60
N GLN A 272 10.41 16.03 -12.67
CA GLN A 272 11.45 15.00 -12.84
C GLN A 272 10.94 13.67 -13.44
N LYS A 273 9.83 13.71 -14.19
CA LYS A 273 9.18 12.49 -14.74
C LYS A 273 10.15 11.61 -15.51
N LYS A 274 10.77 12.17 -16.58
CA LYS A 274 11.69 11.43 -17.45
C LYS A 274 12.94 10.91 -16.74
N PRO A 275 13.71 11.73 -16.00
CA PRO A 275 14.86 11.25 -15.23
C PRO A 275 14.52 10.10 -14.27
N LEU A 276 13.39 10.20 -13.55
CA LEU A 276 12.96 9.16 -12.62
C LEU A 276 12.60 7.85 -13.33
N MET A 277 11.91 7.92 -14.48
CA MET A 277 11.64 6.71 -15.29
C MET A 277 12.94 6.06 -15.79
N GLU A 278 13.92 6.85 -16.22
CA GLU A 278 15.23 6.36 -16.66
C GLU A 278 15.98 5.65 -15.52
N GLU A 279 15.98 6.23 -14.31
CA GLU A 279 16.57 5.57 -13.13
C GLU A 279 15.80 4.30 -12.74
N GLY A 280 14.47 4.29 -12.87
CA GLY A 280 13.67 3.07 -12.71
C GLY A 280 14.07 1.97 -13.68
N MET A 281 14.20 2.30 -14.96
CA MET A 281 14.65 1.35 -15.99
C MET A 281 16.06 0.82 -15.71
N LYS A 282 16.98 1.69 -15.33
CA LYS A 282 18.37 1.33 -15.00
C LYS A 282 18.42 0.38 -13.80
N ALA A 283 17.70 0.67 -12.72
CA ALA A 283 17.64 -0.17 -11.54
C ALA A 283 17.02 -1.55 -11.83
N ALA A 284 15.93 -1.59 -12.61
CA ALA A 284 15.30 -2.83 -13.02
C ALA A 284 16.23 -3.71 -13.87
N ARG A 285 16.91 -3.14 -14.87
CA ARG A 285 17.88 -3.87 -15.69
C ARG A 285 19.01 -4.48 -14.85
N LYS A 286 19.48 -3.77 -13.82
CA LYS A 286 20.50 -4.29 -12.89
C LYS A 286 19.97 -5.51 -12.11
N ALA A 287 18.68 -5.58 -11.83
CA ALA A 287 18.07 -6.67 -11.07
C ALA A 287 17.73 -7.91 -11.94
N LEU A 288 17.63 -7.78 -13.27
CA LEU A 288 17.21 -8.86 -14.17
C LEU A 288 17.99 -10.16 -14.02
N PRO A 289 19.34 -10.17 -13.89
CA PRO A 289 20.08 -11.44 -13.72
C PRO A 289 19.57 -12.22 -12.51
N ARG A 290 19.33 -11.55 -11.39
CA ARG A 290 18.83 -12.17 -10.16
C ARG A 290 17.40 -12.67 -10.30
N ILE A 291 16.52 -11.89 -10.96
CA ILE A 291 15.15 -12.31 -11.24
C ILE A 291 15.15 -13.59 -12.08
N ARG A 292 15.93 -13.63 -13.15
CA ARG A 292 16.02 -14.82 -14.04
C ARG A 292 16.62 -16.03 -13.34
N GLU A 293 17.63 -15.84 -12.49
CA GLU A 293 18.19 -16.89 -11.66
C GLU A 293 17.12 -17.52 -10.77
N LEU A 294 16.35 -16.68 -10.03
CA LEU A 294 15.28 -17.16 -9.17
C LEU A 294 14.22 -17.92 -9.97
N MET A 295 13.76 -17.36 -11.08
CA MET A 295 12.76 -18.02 -11.95
C MET A 295 13.23 -19.37 -12.46
N SER A 296 14.53 -19.54 -12.72
CA SER A 296 15.09 -20.81 -13.23
C SER A 296 14.99 -21.96 -12.23
N ARG A 297 14.86 -21.66 -10.92
CA ARG A 297 14.72 -22.67 -9.86
C ARG A 297 13.33 -23.33 -9.82
N TYR A 298 12.37 -22.79 -10.56
CA TYR A 298 10.99 -23.28 -10.64
C TYR A 298 10.67 -23.94 -12.00
N ARG A 299 11.68 -24.13 -12.84
CA ARG A 299 11.59 -24.89 -14.10
C ARG A 299 11.97 -26.35 -13.83
#